data_af2f3e42c087de52c0e838a38205f9d8
#
_entry.id   af2f3e42c087de52c0e838a38205f9d8
#
_cell.length_a   1.000
_cell.length_b   1.000
_cell.length_c   1.000
_cell.angle_alpha   90.00
_cell.angle_beta   90.00
_cell.angle_gamma   90.00
#
_symmetry.space_group_name_H-M   'P 1'
#
loop_
_entity.id
_entity.type
_entity.pdbx_description
1 polymer ?
#
loop_
_entity_poly.entity_id
_entity_poly.type
_entity_poly.pdbx_seq_one_letter_code
_entity_poly.pdbx_strand_id
1 'polypeptide(L)'
;KIIGEPIAKESDIDKADLNNLKDIFFKFHVGHLSDFKIESFSKKNKFTLYNIKVESKTINETIENLKVQYADVNNLKEVTEKSNIYSKITFKDKEHKGLLDIKILDKKESKKLIGKKLNDKINIDLKKLSKNDEGTVSQILGDSIKLKDIPSKVALQIENIIERIPAQLNTTFFDKIFGPGKVKNKKDF
;
A
#
# COMPACT_ATOMS: atom_id res chain seq x y z
N LYS A 1 4.06 40.36 -21.90
CA LYS A 1 2.97 39.71 -21.15
C LYS A 1 3.24 39.88 -19.67
N ILE A 2 2.22 40.35 -18.90
CA ILE A 2 2.34 40.52 -17.45
C ILE A 2 2.34 39.16 -16.77
N ILE A 3 3.21 38.99 -15.74
CA ILE A 3 3.32 37.78 -14.91
C ILE A 3 2.84 38.11 -13.49
N GLY A 4 1.90 37.33 -13.00
CA GLY A 4 1.32 37.55 -11.69
C GLY A 4 0.40 38.76 -11.61
N GLU A 5 -0.03 39.08 -10.39
CA GLU A 5 -0.84 40.26 -10.13
C GLU A 5 0.06 41.47 -9.84
N PRO A 6 -0.33 42.69 -10.30
CA PRO A 6 0.36 43.89 -9.92
C PRO A 6 0.36 44.12 -8.41
N ILE A 7 1.52 44.41 -7.84
CA ILE A 7 1.67 44.67 -6.39
C ILE A 7 1.54 46.21 -6.21
N ALA A 8 0.55 46.62 -5.45
CA ALA A 8 0.38 48.04 -5.13
C ALA A 8 1.57 48.56 -4.32
N LYS A 9 2.14 49.67 -4.75
CA LYS A 9 3.25 50.33 -4.05
C LYS A 9 2.76 51.59 -3.30
N GLU A 10 2.08 52.49 -4.00
CA GLU A 10 1.59 53.75 -3.47
C GLU A 10 0.25 54.08 -4.11
N SER A 11 -0.65 54.74 -3.35
CA SER A 11 -1.87 55.35 -3.90
C SER A 11 -2.14 56.67 -3.17
N ASP A 12 -2.75 57.60 -3.87
CA ASP A 12 -3.18 58.87 -3.27
C ASP A 12 -4.66 58.83 -2.85
N ILE A 13 -5.23 57.64 -2.74
CA ILE A 13 -6.64 57.44 -2.37
C ILE A 13 -7.00 58.01 -0.99
N ASP A 14 -6.08 57.88 -0.04
CA ASP A 14 -6.28 58.39 1.34
C ASP A 14 -6.26 59.91 1.41
N LYS A 15 -5.81 60.58 0.36
CA LYS A 15 -5.75 62.05 0.25
C LYS A 15 -6.83 62.59 -0.67
N ALA A 16 -7.68 61.71 -1.18
CA ALA A 16 -8.70 62.11 -2.16
C ALA A 16 -9.89 62.79 -1.46
N ASP A 17 -10.19 64.02 -1.86
CA ASP A 17 -11.43 64.67 -1.48
C ASP A 17 -12.57 64.19 -2.36
N LEU A 18 -13.50 63.46 -1.80
CA LEU A 18 -14.63 62.88 -2.50
C LEU A 18 -15.59 63.90 -3.11
N ASN A 19 -15.56 65.16 -2.61
CA ASN A 19 -16.40 66.25 -3.13
C ASN A 19 -15.72 67.02 -4.28
N ASN A 20 -14.41 66.80 -4.45
CA ASN A 20 -13.65 67.46 -5.51
C ASN A 20 -12.62 66.49 -6.08
N LEU A 21 -13.10 65.47 -6.79
CA LEU A 21 -12.29 64.41 -7.39
C LEU A 21 -11.34 65.01 -8.44
N LYS A 22 -10.06 64.98 -8.13
CA LYS A 22 -8.96 65.20 -9.07
C LYS A 22 -8.41 63.83 -9.51
N ASP A 23 -7.49 63.84 -10.45
CA ASP A 23 -6.81 62.64 -10.91
C ASP A 23 -6.12 61.96 -9.71
N ILE A 24 -6.38 60.66 -9.52
CA ILE A 24 -5.81 59.82 -8.47
C ILE A 24 -4.78 58.92 -9.13
N PHE A 25 -3.54 58.98 -8.63
CA PHE A 25 -2.43 58.16 -9.15
C PHE A 25 -2.21 56.92 -8.31
N PHE A 26 -2.10 55.80 -9.02
CA PHE A 26 -1.75 54.51 -8.42
C PHE A 26 -0.44 54.02 -9.02
N LYS A 27 0.51 53.63 -8.18
CA LYS A 27 1.76 52.99 -8.60
C LYS A 27 1.75 51.52 -8.25
N PHE A 28 2.09 50.71 -9.25
CA PHE A 28 2.18 49.28 -9.08
C PHE A 28 3.55 48.77 -9.54
N HIS A 29 4.02 47.73 -8.87
CA HIS A 29 5.09 46.90 -9.39
C HIS A 29 4.47 45.82 -10.29
N VAL A 30 4.93 45.77 -11.53
CA VAL A 30 4.41 44.84 -12.55
C VAL A 30 5.59 43.99 -13.03
N GLY A 31 5.49 42.68 -12.87
CA GLY A 31 6.38 41.74 -13.52
C GLY A 31 6.01 41.54 -14.99
N HIS A 32 6.97 41.60 -15.89
CA HIS A 32 6.73 41.22 -17.28
C HIS A 32 7.77 40.26 -17.81
N LEU A 33 7.37 39.39 -18.71
CA LEU A 33 8.27 38.57 -19.49
C LEU A 33 8.86 39.39 -20.63
N SER A 34 10.19 39.46 -20.68
CA SER A 34 10.90 39.84 -21.91
C SER A 34 10.89 38.67 -22.90
N ASP A 35 11.07 38.97 -24.16
CA ASP A 35 11.25 37.93 -25.17
C ASP A 35 12.53 37.14 -24.87
N PHE A 36 12.40 35.84 -24.74
CA PHE A 36 13.54 34.94 -24.55
C PHE A 36 13.48 33.78 -25.54
N LYS A 37 14.64 33.34 -25.97
CA LYS A 37 14.78 32.18 -26.84
C LYS A 37 15.18 30.97 -25.99
N ILE A 38 14.41 29.90 -26.09
CA ILE A 38 14.74 28.61 -25.43
C ILE A 38 15.68 27.86 -26.36
N GLU A 39 16.97 28.02 -26.15
CA GLU A 39 17.99 27.34 -26.97
C GLU A 39 18.08 25.84 -26.67
N SER A 40 17.62 25.42 -25.49
CA SER A 40 17.64 24.02 -25.05
C SER A 40 16.82 23.08 -25.93
N PHE A 41 15.87 23.59 -26.71
CA PHE A 41 15.05 22.82 -27.64
C PHE A 41 15.47 22.97 -29.11
N SER A 42 16.73 23.39 -29.35
CA SER A 42 17.24 23.46 -30.71
C SER A 42 17.47 22.05 -31.28
N LYS A 43 17.40 21.91 -32.62
CA LYS A 43 17.70 20.65 -33.33
C LYS A 43 19.14 20.13 -33.09
N LYS A 44 20.01 20.95 -32.52
CA LYS A 44 21.39 20.57 -32.17
C LYS A 44 21.51 19.79 -30.86
N ASN A 45 20.52 19.89 -29.99
CA ASN A 45 20.54 19.23 -28.70
C ASN A 45 20.11 17.77 -28.85
N LYS A 46 20.96 16.87 -28.39
CA LYS A 46 20.71 15.43 -28.37
C LYS A 46 20.32 15.02 -26.95
N PHE A 47 19.21 14.35 -26.82
CA PHE A 47 18.76 13.74 -25.56
C PHE A 47 18.96 12.25 -25.65
N THR A 48 19.54 11.65 -24.60
CA THR A 48 19.65 10.19 -24.51
C THR A 48 18.30 9.62 -24.08
N LEU A 49 17.71 8.82 -24.95
CA LEU A 49 16.49 8.06 -24.60
C LEU A 49 16.94 6.70 -24.05
N TYR A 50 16.57 6.41 -22.82
CA TYR A 50 16.79 5.12 -22.18
C TYR A 50 15.62 4.19 -22.47
N ASN A 51 15.91 3.04 -23.06
CA ASN A 51 14.91 1.98 -23.21
C ASN A 51 15.10 0.96 -22.09
N ILE A 52 14.15 0.91 -21.17
CA ILE A 52 14.19 -0.01 -20.02
C ILE A 52 13.66 -1.37 -20.50
N LYS A 53 14.53 -2.39 -20.47
CA LYS A 53 14.12 -3.78 -20.71
C LYS A 53 13.78 -4.41 -19.36
N VAL A 54 12.54 -4.87 -19.24
CA VAL A 54 12.09 -5.61 -18.05
C VAL A 54 12.48 -7.08 -18.22
N GLU A 55 13.14 -7.64 -17.21
CA GLU A 55 13.52 -9.05 -17.22
C GLU A 55 12.29 -9.96 -17.01
N SER A 56 12.30 -11.12 -17.67
CA SER A 56 11.21 -12.11 -17.52
C SER A 56 11.00 -12.57 -16.08
N LYS A 57 12.05 -12.56 -15.27
CA LYS A 57 11.97 -12.85 -13.83
C LYS A 57 11.07 -11.86 -13.12
N THR A 58 11.31 -10.56 -13.32
CA THR A 58 10.51 -9.48 -12.70
C THR A 58 9.04 -9.55 -13.14
N ILE A 59 8.81 -9.86 -14.42
CA ILE A 59 7.44 -10.03 -14.93
C ILE A 59 6.75 -11.20 -14.20
N ASN A 60 7.40 -12.36 -14.12
CA ASN A 60 6.82 -13.52 -13.45
C ASN A 60 6.57 -13.28 -11.96
N GLU A 61 7.49 -12.64 -11.26
CA GLU A 61 7.31 -12.27 -9.84
C GLU A 61 6.12 -11.32 -9.66
N THR A 62 5.98 -10.35 -10.55
CA THR A 62 4.83 -9.43 -10.53
C THR A 62 3.51 -10.17 -10.77
N ILE A 63 3.48 -11.09 -11.72
CA ILE A 63 2.30 -11.93 -11.99
C ILE A 63 1.92 -12.76 -10.76
N GLU A 64 2.88 -13.44 -10.12
CA GLU A 64 2.59 -14.24 -8.93
C GLU A 64 2.11 -13.36 -7.76
N ASN A 65 2.70 -12.19 -7.57
CA ASN A 65 2.23 -11.23 -6.56
C ASN A 65 0.79 -10.77 -6.83
N LEU A 66 0.45 -10.46 -8.07
CA LEU A 66 -0.91 -10.10 -8.47
C LEU A 66 -1.90 -11.24 -8.25
N LYS A 67 -1.53 -12.49 -8.56
CA LYS A 67 -2.37 -13.67 -8.29
C LYS A 67 -2.68 -13.83 -6.80
N VAL A 68 -1.72 -13.55 -5.94
CA VAL A 68 -1.91 -13.58 -4.49
C VAL A 68 -2.77 -12.40 -4.02
N GLN A 69 -2.55 -11.21 -4.57
CA GLN A 69 -3.32 -10.01 -4.23
C GLN A 69 -4.81 -10.14 -4.58
N TYR A 70 -5.09 -10.74 -5.74
CA TYR A 70 -6.46 -10.98 -6.23
C TYR A 70 -6.96 -12.41 -5.95
N ALA A 71 -6.39 -13.07 -4.95
CA ALA A 71 -6.79 -14.41 -4.55
C ALA A 71 -8.26 -14.48 -4.13
N ASP A 72 -8.93 -15.53 -4.51
CA ASP A 72 -10.25 -15.85 -3.98
C ASP A 72 -10.14 -16.33 -2.54
N VAL A 73 -11.12 -15.97 -1.71
CA VAL A 73 -11.15 -16.29 -0.29
C VAL A 73 -12.26 -17.28 -0.01
N ASN A 74 -11.89 -18.47 0.45
CA ASN A 74 -12.83 -19.49 0.90
C ASN A 74 -12.84 -19.55 2.43
N ASN A 75 -14.02 -19.52 3.02
CA ASN A 75 -14.18 -19.79 4.46
C ASN A 75 -14.13 -21.29 4.71
N LEU A 76 -13.34 -21.69 5.68
CA LEU A 76 -13.18 -23.07 6.08
C LEU A 76 -13.82 -23.33 7.44
N LYS A 77 -14.27 -24.58 7.67
CA LYS A 77 -14.84 -25.01 8.95
C LYS A 77 -13.78 -25.43 9.94
N GLU A 78 -12.61 -25.83 9.47
CA GLU A 78 -11.49 -26.29 10.27
C GLU A 78 -10.16 -25.86 9.67
N VAL A 79 -9.13 -25.78 10.50
CA VAL A 79 -7.79 -25.37 10.10
C VAL A 79 -7.10 -26.49 9.32
N THR A 80 -6.57 -26.15 8.14
CA THR A 80 -5.78 -27.00 7.26
C THR A 80 -4.36 -26.46 7.11
N GLU A 81 -3.48 -27.18 6.45
CA GLU A 81 -2.10 -26.73 6.15
C GLU A 81 -2.04 -25.49 5.25
N LYS A 82 -3.14 -25.14 4.57
CA LYS A 82 -3.25 -23.99 3.65
C LYS A 82 -4.01 -22.80 4.25
N SER A 83 -4.44 -22.94 5.51
CA SER A 83 -5.29 -21.94 6.15
C SER A 83 -4.53 -20.68 6.54
N ASN A 84 -5.25 -19.56 6.44
CA ASN A 84 -4.95 -18.34 7.16
C ASN A 84 -5.99 -18.21 8.29
N ILE A 85 -5.51 -17.99 9.51
CA ILE A 85 -6.33 -17.96 10.73
C ILE A 85 -6.37 -16.54 11.26
N TYR A 86 -7.54 -15.93 11.29
CA TYR A 86 -7.76 -14.74 12.09
C TYR A 86 -8.01 -15.16 13.53
N SER A 87 -7.26 -14.63 14.43
CA SER A 87 -7.27 -15.04 15.83
C SER A 87 -7.19 -13.87 16.79
N LYS A 88 -7.73 -14.08 17.97
CA LYS A 88 -7.51 -13.24 19.13
C LYS A 88 -6.41 -13.90 19.97
N ILE A 89 -5.33 -13.19 20.20
CA ILE A 89 -4.19 -13.63 20.99
C ILE A 89 -4.13 -12.82 22.26
N THR A 90 -4.23 -13.49 23.42
CA THR A 90 -4.27 -12.82 24.73
C THR A 90 -3.02 -13.13 25.52
N PHE A 91 -2.34 -12.10 25.98
CA PHE A 91 -1.23 -12.17 26.94
C PHE A 91 -1.06 -10.82 27.67
N LYS A 92 -0.51 -10.87 28.89
CA LYS A 92 -0.34 -9.68 29.77
C LYS A 92 -1.65 -8.88 29.91
N ASP A 93 -2.78 -9.58 30.05
CA ASP A 93 -4.13 -9.02 30.18
C ASP A 93 -4.57 -8.09 29.03
N LYS A 94 -3.92 -8.24 27.87
CA LYS A 94 -4.26 -7.54 26.63
C LYS A 94 -4.63 -8.51 25.51
N GLU A 95 -5.61 -8.11 24.73
CA GLU A 95 -6.05 -8.82 23.54
C GLU A 95 -5.42 -8.21 22.30
N HIS A 96 -4.88 -9.06 21.44
CA HIS A 96 -4.28 -8.69 20.17
C HIS A 96 -4.94 -9.45 19.05
N LYS A 97 -5.26 -8.77 17.95
CA LYS A 97 -5.69 -9.46 16.72
C LYS A 97 -4.48 -9.99 16.00
N GLY A 98 -4.52 -11.27 15.65
CA GLY A 98 -3.44 -11.95 14.95
C GLY A 98 -3.92 -12.58 13.65
N LEU A 99 -3.09 -12.48 12.62
CA LEU A 99 -3.27 -13.22 11.37
C LEU A 99 -2.13 -14.25 11.23
N LEU A 100 -2.48 -15.52 11.32
CA LEU A 100 -1.53 -16.62 11.18
C LEU A 100 -1.68 -17.27 9.81
N ASP A 101 -0.62 -17.26 9.02
CA ASP A 101 -0.52 -18.08 7.80
C ASP A 101 0.21 -19.39 8.13
N ILE A 102 -0.52 -20.50 8.13
CA ILE A 102 0.03 -21.82 8.49
C ILE A 102 1.26 -22.19 7.66
N LYS A 103 1.35 -21.73 6.41
CA LYS A 103 2.45 -22.05 5.50
C LYS A 103 3.82 -21.51 5.95
N ILE A 104 3.84 -20.35 6.60
CA ILE A 104 5.09 -19.69 7.03
C ILE A 104 5.51 -20.08 8.45
N LEU A 105 4.61 -20.62 9.24
CA LEU A 105 4.83 -20.97 10.63
C LEU A 105 5.71 -22.22 10.80
N ASP A 106 6.16 -22.46 12.03
CA ASP A 106 6.87 -23.70 12.35
C ASP A 106 5.97 -24.92 12.14
N LYS A 107 6.48 -25.92 11.43
CA LYS A 107 5.70 -27.13 11.07
C LYS A 107 5.29 -28.00 12.27
N LYS A 108 6.06 -28.03 13.35
CA LYS A 108 5.74 -28.83 14.53
C LYS A 108 4.68 -28.13 15.37
N GLU A 109 4.86 -26.83 15.59
CA GLU A 109 3.92 -26.03 16.38
C GLU A 109 2.59 -25.82 15.64
N SER A 110 2.62 -25.60 14.33
CA SER A 110 1.41 -25.42 13.51
C SER A 110 0.53 -26.68 13.45
N LYS A 111 1.10 -27.89 13.60
CA LYS A 111 0.30 -29.13 13.70
C LYS A 111 -0.70 -29.11 14.86
N LYS A 112 -0.43 -28.34 15.92
CA LYS A 112 -1.36 -28.19 17.05
C LYS A 112 -2.60 -27.40 16.70
N LEU A 113 -2.52 -26.60 15.61
CA LEU A 113 -3.62 -25.78 15.09
C LEU A 113 -4.45 -26.55 14.06
N ILE A 114 -3.85 -27.50 13.33
CA ILE A 114 -4.55 -28.24 12.28
C ILE A 114 -5.72 -29.04 12.89
N GLY A 115 -6.88 -29.04 12.21
CA GLY A 115 -8.11 -29.69 12.68
C GLY A 115 -8.88 -28.89 13.74
N LYS A 116 -8.37 -27.75 14.20
CA LYS A 116 -9.11 -26.86 15.10
C LYS A 116 -10.20 -26.09 14.35
N LYS A 117 -11.25 -25.73 15.08
CA LYS A 117 -12.45 -25.11 14.54
C LYS A 117 -12.62 -23.68 15.01
N LEU A 118 -13.59 -23.01 14.44
CA LEU A 118 -14.01 -21.67 14.84
C LEU A 118 -14.32 -21.65 16.35
N ASN A 119 -13.88 -20.59 17.03
CA ASN A 119 -14.00 -20.37 18.48
C ASN A 119 -13.16 -21.28 19.38
N ASP A 120 -12.38 -22.23 18.84
CA ASP A 120 -11.48 -23.02 19.66
C ASP A 120 -10.44 -22.12 20.35
N LYS A 121 -10.19 -22.41 21.64
CA LYS A 121 -9.18 -21.75 22.45
C LYS A 121 -8.02 -22.70 22.69
N ILE A 122 -6.81 -22.24 22.43
CA ILE A 122 -5.62 -23.04 22.45
C ILE A 122 -4.50 -22.25 23.11
N ASN A 123 -3.71 -22.91 23.97
CA ASN A 123 -2.47 -22.31 24.46
C ASN A 123 -1.33 -22.70 23.53
N ILE A 124 -0.63 -21.73 23.01
CA ILE A 124 0.47 -21.90 22.06
C ILE A 124 1.73 -21.19 22.54
N ASP A 125 2.88 -21.69 22.10
CA ASP A 125 4.15 -20.98 22.19
C ASP A 125 4.35 -20.16 20.92
N LEU A 126 3.94 -18.89 20.96
CA LEU A 126 3.98 -18.03 19.78
C LEU A 126 5.41 -17.79 19.28
N LYS A 127 6.41 -17.80 20.19
CA LYS A 127 7.82 -17.66 19.81
C LYS A 127 8.28 -18.84 18.96
N LYS A 128 8.00 -20.07 19.39
CA LYS A 128 8.32 -21.27 18.61
C LYS A 128 7.52 -21.31 17.31
N LEU A 129 6.23 -20.97 17.38
CA LEU A 129 5.35 -20.93 16.21
C LEU A 129 5.88 -19.99 15.14
N SER A 130 6.38 -18.82 15.52
CA SER A 130 7.02 -17.85 14.63
C SER A 130 8.49 -18.15 14.29
N LYS A 131 9.02 -19.32 14.67
CA LYS A 131 10.43 -19.70 14.49
C LYS A 131 11.43 -18.76 15.19
N ASN A 132 11.00 -18.07 16.24
CA ASN A 132 11.75 -17.00 16.90
C ASN A 132 12.16 -15.86 15.95
N ASP A 133 11.41 -15.63 14.89
CA ASP A 133 11.66 -14.60 13.89
C ASP A 133 10.80 -13.36 14.15
N GLU A 134 11.46 -12.21 14.30
CA GLU A 134 10.80 -10.92 14.58
C GLU A 134 9.88 -10.48 13.42
N GLY A 135 10.30 -10.76 12.18
CA GLY A 135 9.51 -10.42 10.99
C GLY A 135 8.19 -11.20 10.95
N THR A 136 8.24 -12.49 11.29
CA THR A 136 7.03 -13.33 11.39
C THR A 136 6.10 -12.84 12.52
N VAL A 137 6.66 -12.42 13.65
CA VAL A 137 5.88 -11.85 14.76
C VAL A 137 5.20 -10.57 14.32
N SER A 138 5.92 -9.68 13.64
CA SER A 138 5.34 -8.42 13.08
C SER A 138 4.22 -8.71 12.08
N GLN A 139 4.35 -9.74 11.27
CA GLN A 139 3.27 -10.15 10.35
C GLN A 139 2.03 -10.65 11.09
N ILE A 140 2.22 -11.35 12.23
CA ILE A 140 1.11 -11.90 13.03
C ILE A 140 0.42 -10.80 13.85
N LEU A 141 1.18 -9.98 14.56
CA LEU A 141 0.68 -9.07 15.60
C LEU A 141 0.84 -7.58 15.28
N GLY A 142 1.50 -7.25 14.16
CA GLY A 142 1.89 -5.88 13.81
C GLY A 142 3.22 -5.46 14.46
N ASP A 143 3.79 -4.37 13.95
CA ASP A 143 5.16 -3.91 14.28
C ASP A 143 5.32 -3.36 15.70
N SER A 144 4.22 -3.09 16.41
CA SER A 144 4.25 -2.55 17.77
C SER A 144 4.66 -3.55 18.84
N ILE A 145 4.67 -4.85 18.53
CA ILE A 145 4.94 -5.94 19.49
C ILE A 145 6.24 -6.64 19.09
N LYS A 146 7.21 -6.63 20.00
CA LYS A 146 8.50 -7.27 19.78
C LYS A 146 8.52 -8.67 20.38
N LEU A 147 9.31 -9.56 19.77
CA LEU A 147 9.45 -10.95 20.20
C LEU A 147 9.79 -11.10 21.70
N LYS A 148 10.64 -10.20 22.24
CA LYS A 148 11.01 -10.20 23.66
C LYS A 148 9.83 -9.96 24.60
N ASP A 149 8.80 -9.25 24.16
CA ASP A 149 7.65 -8.88 24.99
C ASP A 149 6.59 -9.96 25.09
N ILE A 150 6.69 -11.00 24.26
CA ILE A 150 5.75 -12.11 24.19
C ILE A 150 6.15 -13.17 25.24
N PRO A 151 5.24 -13.63 26.08
CA PRO A 151 5.51 -14.75 27.01
C PRO A 151 5.63 -16.07 26.23
N SER A 152 6.20 -17.10 26.91
CA SER A 152 6.35 -18.42 26.29
C SER A 152 5.04 -19.14 25.99
N LYS A 153 3.96 -18.77 26.65
CA LYS A 153 2.62 -19.31 26.39
C LYS A 153 1.63 -18.13 26.24
N VAL A 154 0.85 -18.17 25.18
CA VAL A 154 -0.22 -17.22 24.92
C VAL A 154 -1.52 -17.97 24.65
N ALA A 155 -2.65 -17.41 25.06
CA ALA A 155 -3.96 -17.95 24.71
C ALA A 155 -4.34 -17.43 23.33
N LEU A 156 -4.67 -18.33 22.42
CA LEU A 156 -5.14 -18.05 21.07
C LEU A 156 -6.57 -18.55 20.94
N GLN A 157 -7.48 -17.68 20.47
CA GLN A 157 -8.84 -18.03 20.09
C GLN A 157 -8.99 -17.82 18.58
N ILE A 158 -9.53 -18.82 17.89
CA ILE A 158 -9.79 -18.77 16.44
C ILE A 158 -11.07 -17.99 16.19
N GLU A 159 -10.97 -16.88 15.45
CA GLU A 159 -12.11 -16.03 15.10
C GLU A 159 -12.63 -16.30 13.67
N ASN A 160 -11.72 -16.61 12.75
CA ASN A 160 -12.10 -17.00 11.38
C ASN A 160 -11.00 -17.86 10.76
N ILE A 161 -11.39 -18.74 9.85
CA ILE A 161 -10.48 -19.63 9.11
C ILE A 161 -10.77 -19.46 7.63
N ILE A 162 -9.75 -19.05 6.88
CA ILE A 162 -9.88 -18.85 5.43
C ILE A 162 -8.76 -19.59 4.70
N GLU A 163 -9.00 -19.91 3.45
CA GLU A 163 -7.97 -20.30 2.49
C GLU A 163 -7.95 -19.26 1.37
N ARG A 164 -6.75 -18.73 1.09
CA ARG A 164 -6.53 -17.85 -0.07
C ARG A 164 -6.07 -18.70 -1.24
N ILE A 165 -6.88 -18.77 -2.26
CA ILE A 165 -6.58 -19.48 -3.51
C ILE A 165 -6.07 -18.43 -4.51
N PRO A 166 -4.78 -18.49 -4.91
CA PRO A 166 -4.25 -17.56 -5.90
C PRO A 166 -5.09 -17.54 -7.16
N ALA A 167 -5.38 -16.35 -7.69
CA ALA A 167 -6.19 -16.19 -8.88
C ALA A 167 -5.57 -16.92 -10.08
N GLN A 168 -6.42 -17.48 -10.93
CA GLN A 168 -5.98 -18.07 -12.20
C GLN A 168 -5.84 -16.99 -13.26
N LEU A 169 -4.84 -17.15 -14.17
CA LEU A 169 -4.65 -16.25 -15.32
C LEU A 169 -5.74 -16.49 -16.35
N ASN A 170 -6.88 -15.86 -16.16
CA ASN A 170 -8.03 -15.92 -17.05
C ASN A 170 -8.60 -14.51 -17.30
N THR A 171 -9.56 -14.40 -18.19
CA THR A 171 -10.19 -13.12 -18.54
C THR A 171 -10.77 -12.39 -17.34
N THR A 172 -11.39 -13.09 -16.40
CA THR A 172 -11.92 -12.49 -15.16
C THR A 172 -10.83 -11.83 -14.32
N PHE A 173 -9.65 -12.47 -14.23
CA PHE A 173 -8.50 -11.90 -13.54
C PHE A 173 -7.95 -10.67 -14.28
N PHE A 174 -7.85 -10.74 -15.61
CA PHE A 174 -7.38 -9.61 -16.42
C PHE A 174 -8.34 -8.43 -16.32
N ASP A 175 -9.65 -8.69 -16.34
CA ASP A 175 -10.67 -7.66 -16.22
C ASP A 175 -10.64 -6.96 -14.84
N LYS A 176 -10.35 -7.70 -13.77
CA LYS A 176 -10.18 -7.12 -12.41
C LYS A 176 -8.99 -6.15 -12.34
N ILE A 177 -7.93 -6.38 -13.09
CA ILE A 177 -6.69 -5.56 -13.04
C ILE A 177 -6.75 -4.39 -14.01
N PHE A 178 -7.11 -4.63 -15.26
CA PHE A 178 -7.03 -3.65 -16.34
C PHE A 178 -8.38 -3.03 -16.74
N GLY A 179 -9.45 -3.60 -16.25
CA GLY A 179 -10.81 -3.27 -16.68
C GLY A 179 -11.31 -4.16 -17.84
N PRO A 180 -12.64 -4.26 -18.00
CA PRO A 180 -13.28 -5.22 -18.90
C PRO A 180 -12.78 -5.15 -20.35
N GLY A 181 -12.41 -6.31 -20.90
CA GLY A 181 -12.08 -6.50 -22.31
C GLY A 181 -10.77 -5.91 -22.81
N LYS A 182 -9.95 -5.30 -21.93
CA LYS A 182 -8.68 -4.67 -22.32
C LYS A 182 -7.57 -5.69 -22.61
N VAL A 183 -7.51 -6.77 -21.84
CA VAL A 183 -6.55 -7.86 -21.98
C VAL A 183 -7.31 -9.16 -22.18
N LYS A 184 -7.05 -9.84 -23.29
CA LYS A 184 -7.80 -11.05 -23.67
C LYS A 184 -7.05 -12.35 -23.42
N ASN A 185 -5.74 -12.28 -23.35
CA ASN A 185 -4.90 -13.47 -23.21
C ASN A 185 -3.60 -13.14 -22.45
N LYS A 186 -2.86 -14.19 -22.08
CA LYS A 186 -1.60 -14.08 -21.33
C LYS A 186 -0.50 -13.29 -22.07
N LYS A 187 -0.54 -13.19 -23.41
CA LYS A 187 0.47 -12.44 -24.15
C LYS A 187 0.24 -10.95 -24.10
N ASP A 188 -1.03 -10.54 -23.98
CA ASP A 188 -1.44 -9.13 -23.88
C ASP A 188 -1.30 -8.63 -22.44
N PHE A 189 -1.25 -9.57 -21.47
CA PHE A 189 -1.03 -9.30 -20.04
C PHE A 189 0.43 -8.97 -19.76
#